data_7515522f7ff4e57a754ce85e296458ee
#
_entry.id   7515522f7ff4e57a754ce85e296458ee
#
_cell.length_a   1.000
_cell.length_b   1.000
_cell.length_c   1.000
_cell.angle_alpha   90.00
_cell.angle_beta   90.00
_cell.angle_gamma   90.00
#
_symmetry.space_group_name_H-M   'P 1'
#
loop_
_entity.id
_entity.type
_entity.pdbx_description
1 polymer ?
#
loop_
_entity_poly.entity_id
_entity_poly.type
_entity_poly.pdbx_seq_one_letter_code
_entity_poly.pdbx_strand_id
1 'polypeptide(L)'
;MPNKLKVPAMWSQQMGAVVAKQNELAAGVYSSGQTFEQMREGYRKERVFWNDGGPVPASTIEEDVATRHGRVRVRMHRPDSAAILPGIVYVHGGGWVLGDLDTHDRITRTLAEKTGAAVIAVDYTLSPEARFPRALEECVDVVLALKADADKWGLDPRRLALAGDSGGASLALGAFLHLRDEEKAAEGVAALLLFYGAFGLRDSMSMRLFGGEWDGLTEEDFSWYKDLYLADAADERSPYVDLLANDLTVMMPPCYIAAAGLDSLRDDSRTLATMLASAGGDVEIEEFPDVIHGFLHHSRMLDAARDALAHASDFFRSRVGKAPASTQQTIEITTEE
;
A
#
# COMPACT_ATOMS: atom_id res chain seq x y z
N MET A 1 8.89 -17.83 -22.16
CA MET A 1 7.66 -18.52 -21.74
C MET A 1 6.65 -18.56 -22.84
N PRO A 2 6.05 -19.70 -23.14
CA PRO A 2 4.90 -19.74 -24.02
C PRO A 2 3.73 -19.01 -23.36
N ASN A 3 2.86 -18.42 -24.14
CA ASN A 3 1.60 -17.76 -23.73
C ASN A 3 1.69 -16.33 -23.16
N LYS A 4 2.82 -15.65 -23.21
CA LYS A 4 2.85 -14.21 -22.90
C LYS A 4 2.24 -13.40 -24.03
N LEU A 5 1.38 -12.45 -23.70
CA LEU A 5 0.83 -11.48 -24.62
C LEU A 5 1.88 -10.40 -24.96
N LYS A 6 1.68 -9.74 -26.10
CA LYS A 6 2.51 -8.57 -26.47
C LYS A 6 1.98 -7.32 -25.72
N VAL A 7 2.19 -7.28 -24.42
CA VAL A 7 1.72 -6.21 -23.53
C VAL A 7 2.08 -4.80 -24.05
N PRO A 8 3.30 -4.55 -24.61
CA PRO A 8 3.62 -3.26 -25.20
C PRO A 8 2.68 -2.77 -26.33
N ALA A 9 1.94 -3.67 -26.95
CA ALA A 9 0.94 -3.33 -27.97
C ALA A 9 -0.47 -3.07 -27.38
N MET A 10 -0.64 -3.25 -26.07
CA MET A 10 -1.93 -3.18 -25.38
C MET A 10 -2.04 -1.97 -24.44
N TRP A 11 -0.93 -1.40 -24.02
CA TRP A 11 -0.96 -0.24 -23.12
C TRP A 11 -1.42 1.03 -23.84
N SER A 12 -1.94 2.00 -23.08
CA SER A 12 -2.35 3.30 -23.60
C SER A 12 -1.17 4.10 -24.15
N GLN A 13 -1.47 5.13 -24.94
CA GLN A 13 -0.45 6.07 -25.42
C GLN A 13 0.30 6.73 -24.25
N GLN A 14 -0.41 7.10 -23.17
CA GLN A 14 0.20 7.67 -21.96
C GLN A 14 1.10 6.65 -21.26
N MET A 15 0.66 5.40 -21.14
CA MET A 15 1.48 4.34 -20.53
C MET A 15 2.74 4.08 -21.36
N GLY A 16 2.63 4.07 -22.70
CA GLY A 16 3.79 3.96 -23.58
C GLY A 16 4.80 5.10 -23.39
N ALA A 17 4.31 6.34 -23.21
CA ALA A 17 5.18 7.49 -22.91
C ALA A 17 5.84 7.38 -21.51
N VAL A 18 5.13 6.84 -20.54
CA VAL A 18 5.68 6.56 -19.21
C VAL A 18 6.81 5.55 -19.28
N VAL A 19 6.59 4.41 -19.95
CA VAL A 19 7.63 3.36 -20.11
C VAL A 19 8.85 3.90 -20.83
N ALA A 20 8.66 4.72 -21.88
CA ALA A 20 9.78 5.36 -22.58
C ALA A 20 10.57 6.29 -21.63
N LYS A 21 9.87 7.05 -20.77
CA LYS A 21 10.50 7.92 -19.78
C LYS A 21 11.22 7.12 -18.67
N GLN A 22 10.63 6.04 -18.21
CA GLN A 22 11.31 5.14 -17.24
C GLN A 22 12.62 4.59 -17.81
N ASN A 23 12.60 4.11 -19.08
CA ASN A 23 13.79 3.60 -19.73
C ASN A 23 14.88 4.68 -19.88
N GLU A 24 14.48 5.94 -20.19
CA GLU A 24 15.43 7.08 -20.20
C GLU A 24 16.07 7.30 -18.83
N LEU A 25 15.25 7.31 -17.77
CA LEU A 25 15.73 7.56 -16.39
C LEU A 25 16.56 6.41 -15.85
N ALA A 26 16.25 5.18 -16.24
CA ALA A 26 16.97 3.97 -15.84
C ALA A 26 18.29 3.76 -16.59
N ALA A 27 18.51 4.51 -17.70
CA ALA A 27 19.70 4.33 -18.53
C ALA A 27 20.99 4.55 -17.73
N GLY A 28 21.82 3.50 -17.63
CA GLY A 28 23.08 3.52 -16.88
C GLY A 28 22.93 3.50 -15.35
N VAL A 29 21.71 3.38 -14.85
CA VAL A 29 21.44 3.30 -13.39
C VAL A 29 21.60 1.86 -12.88
N TYR A 30 21.12 0.89 -13.65
CA TYR A 30 21.18 -0.52 -13.28
C TYR A 30 22.27 -1.26 -14.05
N SER A 31 23.00 -2.11 -13.35
CA SER A 31 24.05 -2.96 -13.92
C SER A 31 24.12 -4.31 -13.18
N SER A 32 24.65 -5.33 -13.83
CA SER A 32 24.85 -6.64 -13.19
C SER A 32 25.86 -6.54 -12.05
N GLY A 33 25.61 -7.26 -10.96
CA GLY A 33 26.53 -7.34 -9.81
C GLY A 33 26.45 -6.15 -8.84
N GLN A 34 25.42 -5.33 -8.92
CA GLN A 34 25.16 -4.27 -7.94
C GLN A 34 24.85 -4.84 -6.56
N THR A 35 25.30 -4.13 -5.51
CA THR A 35 24.82 -4.36 -4.14
C THR A 35 23.39 -3.88 -3.96
N PHE A 36 22.68 -4.35 -2.94
CA PHE A 36 21.32 -3.86 -2.62
C PHE A 36 21.29 -2.34 -2.38
N GLU A 37 22.31 -1.80 -1.73
CA GLU A 37 22.44 -0.35 -1.54
C GLU A 37 22.52 0.40 -2.88
N GLN A 38 23.33 -0.09 -3.83
CA GLN A 38 23.42 0.50 -5.16
C GLN A 38 22.13 0.39 -5.96
N MET A 39 21.41 -0.74 -5.84
CA MET A 39 20.10 -0.92 -6.46
C MET A 39 19.07 0.06 -5.89
N ARG A 40 19.02 0.22 -4.57
CA ARG A 40 18.14 1.17 -3.87
C ARG A 40 18.45 2.62 -4.24
N GLU A 41 19.73 2.97 -4.31
CA GLU A 41 20.16 4.29 -4.76
C GLU A 41 19.79 4.54 -6.23
N GLY A 42 19.93 3.53 -7.09
CA GLY A 42 19.45 3.58 -8.46
C GLY A 42 17.95 3.84 -8.55
N TYR A 43 17.18 3.09 -7.76
CA TYR A 43 15.72 3.25 -7.67
C TYR A 43 15.33 4.65 -7.20
N ARG A 44 15.99 5.20 -6.15
CA ARG A 44 15.75 6.58 -5.71
C ARG A 44 15.99 7.58 -6.84
N LYS A 45 17.11 7.48 -7.55
CA LYS A 45 17.46 8.39 -8.66
C LYS A 45 16.41 8.39 -9.76
N GLU A 46 15.94 7.22 -10.16
CA GLU A 46 14.87 7.09 -11.14
C GLU A 46 13.57 7.72 -10.62
N ARG A 47 13.24 7.55 -9.33
CA ARG A 47 12.02 8.09 -8.70
C ARG A 47 12.02 9.60 -8.48
N VAL A 48 13.17 10.27 -8.48
CA VAL A 48 13.24 11.76 -8.33
C VAL A 48 12.32 12.47 -9.33
N PHE A 49 12.36 12.06 -10.60
CA PHE A 49 11.51 12.67 -11.62
C PHE A 49 10.02 12.50 -11.30
N TRP A 50 9.61 11.31 -10.87
CA TRP A 50 8.20 11.00 -10.61
C TRP A 50 7.66 11.68 -9.35
N ASN A 51 8.52 11.96 -8.37
CA ASN A 51 8.15 12.61 -7.11
C ASN A 51 8.22 14.14 -7.17
N ASP A 52 8.84 14.73 -8.20
CA ASP A 52 8.95 16.16 -8.35
C ASP A 52 7.58 16.84 -8.55
N GLY A 53 7.39 18.01 -7.93
CA GLY A 53 6.14 18.76 -7.93
C GLY A 53 5.03 18.05 -7.11
N GLY A 54 3.78 18.31 -7.45
CA GLY A 54 2.59 17.79 -6.73
C GLY A 54 2.19 18.65 -5.54
N PRO A 55 1.28 18.13 -4.68
CA PRO A 55 0.78 18.88 -3.54
C PRO A 55 1.88 19.22 -2.52
N VAL A 56 1.72 20.35 -1.85
CA VAL A 56 2.58 20.77 -0.74
C VAL A 56 1.77 20.68 0.54
N PRO A 57 2.06 19.74 1.45
CA PRO A 57 1.35 19.62 2.72
C PRO A 57 1.54 20.89 3.59
N ALA A 58 0.59 21.16 4.48
CA ALA A 58 0.74 22.22 5.47
C ALA A 58 1.93 21.98 6.40
N SER A 59 2.21 20.72 6.73
CA SER A 59 3.44 20.34 7.42
C SER A 59 3.86 18.91 7.06
N THR A 60 5.17 18.68 7.12
CA THR A 60 5.79 17.35 7.02
C THR A 60 6.67 17.14 8.24
N ILE A 61 6.50 16.03 8.91
CA ILE A 61 7.24 15.66 10.12
C ILE A 61 7.85 14.29 9.91
N GLU A 62 9.12 14.12 10.28
CA GLU A 62 9.77 12.81 10.37
C GLU A 62 10.06 12.50 11.84
N GLU A 63 9.67 11.32 12.26
CA GLU A 63 9.93 10.81 13.61
C GLU A 63 10.26 9.33 13.56
N ASP A 64 10.92 8.87 14.63
CA ASP A 64 11.18 7.45 14.86
C ASP A 64 10.14 6.87 15.81
N VAL A 65 9.46 5.83 15.38
CA VAL A 65 8.53 5.03 16.20
C VAL A 65 9.27 3.82 16.78
N ALA A 66 9.09 3.57 18.07
CA ALA A 66 9.63 2.37 18.70
C ALA A 66 8.78 1.14 18.30
N THR A 67 9.45 0.08 17.88
CA THR A 67 8.88 -1.21 17.52
C THR A 67 9.57 -2.32 18.31
N ARG A 68 9.02 -3.54 18.27
CA ARG A 68 9.66 -4.74 18.87
C ARG A 68 11.04 -5.04 18.28
N HIS A 69 11.33 -4.53 17.07
CA HIS A 69 12.58 -4.74 16.35
C HIS A 69 13.55 -3.55 16.39
N GLY A 70 13.22 -2.50 17.12
CA GLY A 70 14.01 -1.26 17.19
C GLY A 70 13.19 -0.04 16.80
N ARG A 71 13.81 0.91 16.12
CA ARG A 71 13.14 2.15 15.72
C ARG A 71 12.89 2.14 14.22
N VAL A 72 11.67 2.51 13.83
CA VAL A 72 11.25 2.66 12.43
C VAL A 72 10.95 4.12 12.19
N ARG A 73 11.57 4.70 11.18
CA ARG A 73 11.30 6.07 10.76
C ARG A 73 9.94 6.14 10.07
N VAL A 74 9.19 7.18 10.38
CA VAL A 74 7.94 7.51 9.68
C VAL A 74 7.97 8.93 9.21
N ARG A 75 7.30 9.20 8.08
CA ARG A 75 7.07 10.57 7.56
C ARG A 75 5.59 10.83 7.55
N MET A 76 5.15 11.87 8.28
CA MET A 76 3.76 12.28 8.32
C MET A 76 3.55 13.57 7.52
N HIS A 77 2.68 13.51 6.53
CA HIS A 77 2.18 14.67 5.80
C HIS A 77 0.81 15.08 6.34
N ARG A 78 0.68 16.30 6.79
CA ARG A 78 -0.58 16.89 7.23
C ARG A 78 -1.11 17.86 6.17
N PRO A 79 -2.34 17.68 5.67
CA PRO A 79 -2.91 18.53 4.60
C PRO A 79 -3.30 19.90 5.10
N ASP A 80 -3.60 20.04 6.40
CA ASP A 80 -3.97 21.30 7.05
C ASP A 80 -3.46 21.36 8.50
N SER A 81 -3.81 22.45 9.21
CA SER A 81 -3.42 22.72 10.61
C SER A 81 -4.47 22.25 11.63
N ALA A 82 -5.51 21.50 11.22
CA ALA A 82 -6.52 20.99 12.15
C ALA A 82 -5.86 20.17 13.25
N ALA A 83 -6.36 20.29 14.49
CA ALA A 83 -5.73 19.67 15.66
C ALA A 83 -5.78 18.14 15.60
N ILE A 84 -6.91 17.58 15.14
CA ILE A 84 -7.15 16.12 15.04
C ILE A 84 -7.64 15.77 13.65
N LEU A 85 -6.96 14.85 12.99
CA LEU A 85 -7.26 14.36 11.64
C LEU A 85 -7.53 12.85 11.65
N PRO A 86 -8.28 12.32 10.68
CA PRO A 86 -8.17 10.90 10.36
C PRO A 86 -6.75 10.60 9.88
N GLY A 87 -6.31 9.34 9.97
CA GLY A 87 -4.97 8.93 9.57
C GLY A 87 -4.99 7.87 8.48
N ILE A 88 -3.98 7.91 7.61
CA ILE A 88 -3.68 6.83 6.66
C ILE A 88 -2.25 6.38 6.91
N VAL A 89 -2.06 5.14 7.33
CA VAL A 89 -0.74 4.52 7.41
C VAL A 89 -0.42 3.93 6.05
N TYR A 90 0.56 4.51 5.37
CA TYR A 90 0.95 4.09 4.03
C TYR A 90 2.21 3.24 4.06
N VAL A 91 2.13 2.06 3.50
CA VAL A 91 3.24 1.11 3.35
C VAL A 91 3.65 1.08 1.89
N HIS A 92 4.89 1.46 1.61
CA HIS A 92 5.39 1.57 0.24
C HIS A 92 5.65 0.21 -0.41
N GLY A 93 5.54 0.17 -1.75
CA GLY A 93 5.91 -0.96 -2.58
C GLY A 93 7.41 -1.08 -2.84
N GLY A 94 7.77 -1.98 -3.76
CA GLY A 94 9.17 -2.26 -4.13
C GLY A 94 9.61 -3.67 -3.81
N GLY A 95 8.69 -4.64 -3.82
CA GLY A 95 8.99 -6.07 -3.62
C GLY A 95 9.66 -6.37 -2.27
N TRP A 96 9.39 -5.57 -1.25
CA TRP A 96 9.99 -5.64 0.10
C TRP A 96 11.50 -5.39 0.14
N VAL A 97 12.14 -5.13 -1.00
CA VAL A 97 13.61 -5.01 -1.19
C VAL A 97 14.02 -3.59 -1.55
N LEU A 98 13.16 -2.87 -2.25
CA LEU A 98 13.34 -1.51 -2.73
C LEU A 98 12.29 -0.57 -2.13
N GLY A 99 12.49 0.72 -2.33
CA GLY A 99 11.57 1.74 -1.85
C GLY A 99 12.00 2.36 -0.53
N ASP A 100 11.45 3.52 -0.26
CA ASP A 100 11.59 4.30 0.97
C ASP A 100 10.59 5.47 0.98
N LEU A 101 10.69 6.35 1.96
CA LEU A 101 9.84 7.52 2.12
C LEU A 101 9.93 8.49 0.92
N ASP A 102 11.12 8.63 0.32
CA ASP A 102 11.35 9.58 -0.78
C ASP A 102 10.79 9.04 -2.11
N THR A 103 10.87 7.74 -2.32
CA THR A 103 10.41 7.11 -3.56
C THR A 103 8.89 7.13 -3.74
N HIS A 104 8.13 7.29 -2.65
CA HIS A 104 6.65 7.33 -2.65
C HIS A 104 6.07 8.67 -2.16
N ASP A 105 6.93 9.69 -2.01
CA ASP A 105 6.57 10.97 -1.41
C ASP A 105 5.41 11.68 -2.13
N ARG A 106 5.38 11.68 -3.47
CA ARG A 106 4.29 12.29 -4.22
C ARG A 106 2.95 11.56 -4.03
N ILE A 107 2.96 10.25 -3.92
CA ILE A 107 1.76 9.43 -3.68
C ILE A 107 1.17 9.83 -2.33
N THR A 108 1.99 9.83 -1.28
CA THR A 108 1.55 10.11 0.09
C THR A 108 1.09 11.57 0.27
N ARG A 109 1.77 12.53 -0.35
CA ARG A 109 1.32 13.94 -0.37
C ARG A 109 0.00 14.10 -1.13
N THR A 110 -0.18 13.40 -2.23
CA THR A 110 -1.43 13.44 -3.01
C THR A 110 -2.60 12.84 -2.23
N LEU A 111 -2.37 11.73 -1.55
CA LEU A 111 -3.39 11.14 -0.66
C LEU A 111 -3.73 12.10 0.48
N ALA A 112 -2.73 12.75 1.12
CA ALA A 112 -2.99 13.70 2.19
C ALA A 112 -3.88 14.87 1.71
N GLU A 113 -3.54 15.48 0.58
CA GLU A 113 -4.32 16.58 0.00
C GLU A 113 -5.75 16.14 -0.34
N LYS A 114 -5.89 15.01 -1.05
CA LYS A 114 -7.18 14.59 -1.59
C LYS A 114 -8.12 14.01 -0.53
N THR A 115 -7.58 13.37 0.51
CA THR A 115 -8.40 12.76 1.58
C THR A 115 -8.70 13.75 2.71
N GLY A 116 -7.85 14.75 2.93
CA GLY A 116 -7.89 15.59 4.14
C GLY A 116 -7.40 14.83 5.39
N ALA A 117 -6.76 13.67 5.23
CA ALA A 117 -6.17 12.89 6.32
C ALA A 117 -4.69 13.20 6.51
N ALA A 118 -4.17 12.99 7.71
CA ALA A 118 -2.74 12.87 7.89
C ALA A 118 -2.27 11.53 7.29
N VAL A 119 -1.27 11.55 6.40
CA VAL A 119 -0.70 10.34 5.80
C VAL A 119 0.65 10.06 6.44
N ILE A 120 0.79 8.90 7.03
CA ILE A 120 1.98 8.43 7.74
C ILE A 120 2.63 7.33 6.91
N ALA A 121 3.69 7.66 6.20
CA ALA A 121 4.49 6.69 5.44
C ALA A 121 5.48 5.98 6.37
N VAL A 122 5.59 4.66 6.24
CA VAL A 122 6.42 3.79 7.08
C VAL A 122 7.67 3.37 6.32
N ASP A 123 8.86 3.64 6.90
CA ASP A 123 10.16 3.24 6.38
C ASP A 123 10.56 1.89 7.00
N TYR A 124 9.80 0.85 6.70
CA TYR A 124 10.04 -0.49 7.24
C TYR A 124 11.37 -1.07 6.79
N THR A 125 11.96 -1.96 7.58
CA THR A 125 13.26 -2.54 7.25
C THR A 125 13.15 -3.49 6.06
N LEU A 126 13.92 -3.20 5.02
CA LEU A 126 13.90 -3.93 3.75
C LEU A 126 14.60 -5.30 3.85
N SER A 127 14.20 -6.18 2.97
CA SER A 127 14.86 -7.46 2.71
C SER A 127 16.08 -7.25 1.78
N PRO A 128 17.12 -8.08 1.86
CA PRO A 128 17.23 -9.29 2.70
C PRO A 128 17.74 -9.04 4.12
N GLU A 129 18.01 -7.79 4.52
CA GLU A 129 18.51 -7.44 5.85
C GLU A 129 17.49 -7.80 6.93
N ALA A 130 16.20 -7.70 6.58
CA ALA A 130 15.08 -8.13 7.41
C ALA A 130 14.12 -8.98 6.59
N ARG A 131 14.05 -10.26 6.91
CA ARG A 131 13.11 -11.19 6.27
C ARG A 131 11.78 -11.23 7.02
N PHE A 132 10.75 -11.79 6.39
CA PHE A 132 9.47 -12.06 7.05
C PHE A 132 9.71 -12.77 8.41
N PRO A 133 8.99 -12.38 9.49
CA PRO A 133 7.85 -11.45 9.52
C PRO A 133 8.21 -9.99 9.87
N ARG A 134 9.51 -9.60 9.91
CA ARG A 134 9.94 -8.34 10.52
C ARG A 134 9.28 -7.09 9.94
N ALA A 135 9.26 -6.92 8.63
CA ALA A 135 8.62 -5.75 8.00
C ALA A 135 7.11 -5.67 8.33
N LEU A 136 6.43 -6.81 8.38
CA LEU A 136 5.03 -6.89 8.81
C LEU A 136 4.86 -6.43 10.25
N GLU A 137 5.67 -6.96 11.17
CA GLU A 137 5.59 -6.64 12.61
C GLU A 137 5.97 -5.18 12.89
N GLU A 138 6.90 -4.61 12.13
CA GLU A 138 7.22 -3.18 12.19
C GLU A 138 6.02 -2.31 11.78
N CYS A 139 5.30 -2.68 10.71
CA CYS A 139 4.07 -1.98 10.30
C CYS A 139 2.97 -2.09 11.37
N VAL A 140 2.79 -3.27 11.97
CA VAL A 140 1.84 -3.51 13.07
C VAL A 140 2.18 -2.62 14.26
N ASP A 141 3.44 -2.60 14.69
CA ASP A 141 3.88 -1.81 15.85
C ASP A 141 3.74 -0.30 15.61
N VAL A 142 3.97 0.17 14.38
CA VAL A 142 3.70 1.57 14.03
C VAL A 142 2.22 1.90 14.20
N VAL A 143 1.30 1.06 13.72
CA VAL A 143 -0.15 1.29 13.92
C VAL A 143 -0.51 1.31 15.40
N LEU A 144 0.01 0.38 16.19
CA LEU A 144 -0.22 0.32 17.65
C LEU A 144 0.29 1.58 18.36
N ALA A 145 1.50 2.05 18.00
CA ALA A 145 2.08 3.26 18.58
C ALA A 145 1.28 4.53 18.22
N LEU A 146 0.84 4.64 16.97
CA LEU A 146 -0.01 5.76 16.53
C LEU A 146 -1.36 5.79 17.26
N LYS A 147 -1.93 4.61 17.56
CA LYS A 147 -3.18 4.51 18.32
C LYS A 147 -2.98 4.81 19.80
N ALA A 148 -1.88 4.34 20.39
CA ALA A 148 -1.59 4.55 21.80
C ALA A 148 -1.34 6.02 22.14
N ASP A 149 -0.65 6.74 21.27
CA ASP A 149 -0.28 8.16 21.45
C ASP A 149 -1.00 9.08 20.43
N ALA A 150 -2.27 8.79 20.12
CA ALA A 150 -3.01 9.47 19.06
C ALA A 150 -3.05 11.00 19.24
N ASP A 151 -3.12 11.49 20.47
CA ASP A 151 -3.08 12.92 20.79
C ASP A 151 -1.75 13.56 20.39
N LYS A 152 -0.62 12.89 20.65
CA LYS A 152 0.73 13.33 20.23
C LYS A 152 0.79 13.50 18.71
N TRP A 153 0.21 12.56 17.99
CA TRP A 153 0.21 12.55 16.53
C TRP A 153 -0.88 13.45 15.92
N GLY A 154 -1.81 13.95 16.72
CA GLY A 154 -2.98 14.70 16.24
C GLY A 154 -3.88 13.84 15.34
N LEU A 155 -4.12 12.58 15.72
CA LEU A 155 -4.92 11.61 14.98
C LEU A 155 -6.17 11.21 15.75
N ASP A 156 -7.25 10.91 15.04
CA ASP A 156 -8.38 10.16 15.61
C ASP A 156 -8.12 8.66 15.47
N PRO A 157 -7.84 7.94 16.56
CA PRO A 157 -7.50 6.50 16.51
C PRO A 157 -8.65 5.61 16.05
N ARG A 158 -9.87 6.16 15.92
CA ARG A 158 -11.05 5.45 15.41
C ARG A 158 -11.25 5.66 13.91
N ARG A 159 -10.42 6.47 13.27
CA ARG A 159 -10.50 6.83 11.85
C ARG A 159 -9.17 6.64 11.16
N LEU A 160 -8.59 5.45 11.32
CA LEU A 160 -7.36 5.06 10.63
C LEU A 160 -7.69 4.25 9.38
N ALA A 161 -6.88 4.37 8.35
CA ALA A 161 -6.84 3.44 7.23
C ALA A 161 -5.42 2.91 7.07
N LEU A 162 -5.30 1.68 6.54
CA LEU A 162 -4.03 1.17 6.05
C LEU A 162 -4.06 1.23 4.53
N ALA A 163 -2.97 1.67 3.94
CA ALA A 163 -2.83 1.81 2.50
C ALA A 163 -1.46 1.29 2.05
N GLY A 164 -1.37 0.86 0.82
CA GLY A 164 -0.09 0.50 0.22
C GLY A 164 -0.23 0.05 -1.22
N ASP A 165 0.90 -0.03 -1.88
CA ASP A 165 1.02 -0.44 -3.28
C ASP A 165 1.95 -1.64 -3.44
N SER A 166 1.64 -2.55 -4.37
CA SER A 166 2.46 -3.74 -4.64
C SER A 166 2.74 -4.57 -3.37
N GLY A 167 4.01 -4.89 -3.07
CA GLY A 167 4.41 -5.51 -1.81
C GLY A 167 3.97 -4.75 -0.55
N GLY A 168 3.83 -3.43 -0.64
CA GLY A 168 3.29 -2.60 0.45
C GLY A 168 1.79 -2.79 0.67
N ALA A 169 1.01 -3.08 -0.39
CA ALA A 169 -0.40 -3.46 -0.26
C ALA A 169 -0.55 -4.83 0.43
N SER A 170 0.35 -5.75 0.16
CA SER A 170 0.43 -7.04 0.87
C SER A 170 0.70 -6.82 2.36
N LEU A 171 1.70 -5.98 2.68
CA LEU A 171 2.02 -5.64 4.07
C LEU A 171 0.88 -4.90 4.77
N ALA A 172 0.18 -3.98 4.09
CA ALA A 172 -0.95 -3.25 4.66
C ALA A 172 -2.12 -4.17 5.02
N LEU A 173 -2.51 -5.09 4.12
CA LEU A 173 -3.52 -6.11 4.40
C LEU A 173 -3.04 -7.09 5.47
N GLY A 174 -1.80 -7.59 5.36
CA GLY A 174 -1.21 -8.48 6.34
C GLY A 174 -1.13 -7.87 7.75
N ALA A 175 -0.76 -6.58 7.85
CA ALA A 175 -0.74 -5.86 9.11
C ALA A 175 -2.14 -5.71 9.72
N PHE A 176 -3.15 -5.43 8.90
CA PHE A 176 -4.55 -5.42 9.38
C PHE A 176 -4.97 -6.79 9.92
N LEU A 177 -4.69 -7.86 9.18
CA LEU A 177 -5.02 -9.23 9.59
C LEU A 177 -4.29 -9.60 10.89
N HIS A 178 -3.01 -9.27 11.01
CA HIS A 178 -2.24 -9.51 12.23
C HIS A 178 -2.77 -8.70 13.44
N LEU A 179 -3.10 -7.42 13.23
CA LEU A 179 -3.74 -6.59 14.26
C LEU A 179 -5.07 -7.20 14.73
N ARG A 180 -5.83 -7.80 13.83
CA ARG A 180 -7.09 -8.48 14.15
C ARG A 180 -6.86 -9.79 14.88
N ASP A 181 -5.99 -10.64 14.33
CA ASP A 181 -5.88 -12.05 14.72
C ASP A 181 -4.97 -12.26 15.93
N GLU A 182 -3.88 -11.52 16.05
CA GLU A 182 -2.88 -11.69 17.11
C GLU A 182 -3.01 -10.59 18.17
N GLU A 183 -2.99 -9.33 17.79
CA GLU A 183 -2.96 -8.20 18.70
C GLU A 183 -4.35 -7.86 19.30
N LYS A 184 -5.45 -8.31 18.66
CA LYS A 184 -6.85 -7.96 19.01
C LYS A 184 -7.08 -6.45 19.01
N ALA A 185 -6.41 -5.73 18.12
CA ALA A 185 -6.34 -4.27 18.09
C ALA A 185 -6.77 -3.66 16.74
N ALA A 186 -7.52 -4.40 15.91
CA ALA A 186 -8.01 -3.93 14.62
C ALA A 186 -9.10 -2.84 14.71
N GLU A 187 -9.76 -2.68 15.88
CA GLU A 187 -10.75 -1.63 16.08
C GLU A 187 -10.16 -0.26 15.74
N GLY A 188 -10.92 0.56 15.01
CA GLY A 188 -10.47 1.88 14.55
C GLY A 188 -9.71 1.87 13.22
N VAL A 189 -9.34 0.70 12.69
CA VAL A 189 -8.94 0.60 11.27
C VAL A 189 -10.24 0.55 10.45
N ALA A 190 -10.55 1.69 9.84
CA ALA A 190 -11.86 1.95 9.25
C ALA A 190 -11.89 1.75 7.72
N ALA A 191 -10.73 1.57 7.07
CA ALA A 191 -10.63 1.25 5.65
C ALA A 191 -9.26 0.63 5.28
N LEU A 192 -9.25 -0.07 4.14
CA LEU A 192 -8.04 -0.49 3.42
C LEU A 192 -8.03 0.14 2.03
N LEU A 193 -6.88 0.68 1.59
CA LEU A 193 -6.68 1.23 0.26
C LEU A 193 -5.51 0.48 -0.39
N LEU A 194 -5.82 -0.49 -1.23
CA LEU A 194 -4.86 -1.47 -1.75
C LEU A 194 -4.65 -1.29 -3.25
N PHE A 195 -3.41 -1.03 -3.66
CA PHE A 195 -3.07 -0.80 -5.05
C PHE A 195 -2.23 -1.97 -5.58
N TYR A 196 -2.77 -2.72 -6.53
CA TYR A 196 -2.13 -3.81 -7.29
C TYR A 196 -1.25 -4.75 -6.45
N GLY A 197 -1.72 -5.17 -5.27
CA GLY A 197 -0.94 -6.00 -4.34
C GLY A 197 -0.80 -7.47 -4.76
N ALA A 198 0.22 -8.12 -4.20
CA ALA A 198 0.37 -9.58 -4.22
C ALA A 198 -0.33 -10.17 -2.98
N PHE A 199 -1.44 -10.88 -3.15
CA PHE A 199 -2.24 -11.34 -2.01
C PHE A 199 -2.17 -12.85 -1.75
N GLY A 200 -1.42 -13.59 -2.55
CA GLY A 200 -1.11 -14.98 -2.26
C GLY A 200 -1.37 -15.97 -3.39
N LEU A 201 -1.82 -15.54 -4.58
CA LEU A 201 -1.92 -16.46 -5.71
C LEU A 201 -0.53 -16.97 -6.10
N ARG A 202 -0.45 -18.30 -6.30
CA ARG A 202 0.79 -18.96 -6.73
C ARG A 202 0.82 -19.19 -8.23
N ASP A 203 -0.33 -19.18 -8.85
CA ASP A 203 -0.53 -19.30 -10.30
C ASP A 203 -1.85 -18.64 -10.67
N SER A 204 -1.86 -17.91 -11.77
CA SER A 204 -3.05 -17.24 -12.28
C SER A 204 -2.96 -17.03 -13.79
N MET A 205 -4.09 -16.69 -14.40
CA MET A 205 -4.11 -16.31 -15.80
C MET A 205 -3.26 -15.05 -16.04
N SER A 206 -3.33 -14.05 -15.16
CA SER A 206 -2.56 -12.82 -15.29
C SER A 206 -1.05 -13.07 -15.17
N MET A 207 -0.59 -13.91 -14.25
CA MET A 207 0.82 -14.30 -14.13
C MET A 207 1.33 -14.98 -15.40
N ARG A 208 0.49 -15.81 -16.05
CA ARG A 208 0.85 -16.50 -17.29
C ARG A 208 0.86 -15.61 -18.51
N LEU A 209 -0.01 -14.58 -18.56
CA LEU A 209 -0.22 -13.74 -19.74
C LEU A 209 0.57 -12.43 -19.71
N PHE A 210 0.69 -11.80 -18.54
CA PHE A 210 1.29 -10.48 -18.38
C PHE A 210 2.63 -10.59 -17.61
N GLY A 211 3.15 -9.47 -17.21
CA GLY A 211 4.45 -9.36 -16.57
C GLY A 211 5.62 -9.49 -17.55
N GLY A 212 6.61 -8.66 -17.41
CA GLY A 212 7.75 -8.67 -18.30
C GLY A 212 8.85 -7.69 -17.86
N GLU A 213 9.84 -7.50 -18.71
CA GLU A 213 10.97 -6.59 -18.45
C GLU A 213 10.54 -5.13 -18.28
N TRP A 214 9.37 -4.76 -18.82
CA TRP A 214 8.85 -3.38 -18.80
C TRP A 214 8.32 -2.94 -17.44
N ASP A 215 7.99 -3.87 -16.54
CA ASP A 215 7.48 -3.60 -15.18
C ASP A 215 8.30 -4.25 -14.07
N GLY A 216 9.37 -5.00 -14.43
CA GLY A 216 10.22 -5.69 -13.47
C GLY A 216 9.49 -6.79 -12.69
N LEU A 217 8.47 -7.39 -13.28
CA LEU A 217 7.69 -8.49 -12.71
C LEU A 217 7.62 -9.70 -13.64
N THR A 218 8.76 -10.09 -14.18
CA THR A 218 8.89 -11.42 -14.77
C THR A 218 8.68 -12.48 -13.68
N GLU A 219 8.45 -13.73 -14.07
CA GLU A 219 8.37 -14.84 -13.12
C GLU A 219 9.67 -14.99 -12.30
N GLU A 220 10.82 -14.72 -12.92
CA GLU A 220 12.12 -14.75 -12.27
C GLU A 220 12.27 -13.60 -11.26
N ASP A 221 11.84 -12.38 -11.63
CA ASP A 221 11.86 -11.23 -10.72
C ASP A 221 10.97 -11.48 -9.50
N PHE A 222 9.76 -11.98 -9.70
CA PHE A 222 8.83 -12.24 -8.61
C PHE A 222 9.34 -13.33 -7.66
N SER A 223 9.94 -14.40 -8.21
CA SER A 223 10.59 -15.45 -7.43
C SER A 223 11.77 -14.87 -6.64
N TRP A 224 12.60 -14.04 -7.26
CA TRP A 224 13.74 -13.41 -6.61
C TRP A 224 13.32 -12.50 -5.44
N TYR A 225 12.29 -11.70 -5.60
CA TYR A 225 11.75 -10.89 -4.49
C TYR A 225 11.27 -11.77 -3.33
N LYS A 226 10.56 -12.86 -3.62
CA LYS A 226 10.08 -13.80 -2.59
C LYS A 226 11.23 -14.48 -1.87
N ASP A 227 12.24 -14.94 -2.59
CA ASP A 227 13.42 -15.59 -2.02
C ASP A 227 14.22 -14.69 -1.09
N LEU A 228 14.20 -13.37 -1.32
CA LEU A 228 14.80 -12.38 -0.44
C LEU A 228 13.91 -12.06 0.78
N TYR A 229 12.60 -12.01 0.58
CA TYR A 229 11.65 -11.62 1.63
C TYR A 229 11.37 -12.74 2.63
N LEU A 230 11.18 -13.99 2.17
CA LEU A 230 10.86 -15.12 3.03
C LEU A 230 12.12 -15.69 3.70
N ALA A 231 12.01 -16.05 4.98
CA ALA A 231 13.12 -16.67 5.71
C ALA A 231 13.27 -18.15 5.35
N ASP A 232 12.12 -18.82 5.14
CA ASP A 232 12.08 -20.21 4.68
C ASP A 232 10.82 -20.50 3.84
N ALA A 233 10.74 -21.69 3.25
CA ALA A 233 9.62 -22.09 2.41
C ALA A 233 8.30 -22.28 3.18
N ALA A 234 8.34 -22.41 4.51
CA ALA A 234 7.13 -22.53 5.32
C ALA A 234 6.40 -21.19 5.43
N ASP A 235 7.14 -20.08 5.36
CA ASP A 235 6.60 -18.71 5.43
C ASP A 235 5.59 -18.45 4.31
N GLU A 236 5.75 -19.09 3.13
CA GLU A 236 4.76 -18.97 2.04
C GLU A 236 3.34 -19.41 2.42
N ARG A 237 3.20 -20.17 3.50
CA ARG A 237 1.91 -20.64 4.00
C ARG A 237 1.42 -19.88 5.21
N SER A 238 2.19 -18.90 5.66
CA SER A 238 1.73 -18.01 6.71
C SER A 238 0.47 -17.27 6.25
N PRO A 239 -0.58 -17.16 7.08
CA PRO A 239 -1.79 -16.41 6.73
C PRO A 239 -1.55 -14.90 6.58
N TYR A 240 -0.32 -14.45 6.85
CA TYR A 240 0.14 -13.06 6.68
C TYR A 240 1.06 -12.90 5.46
N VAL A 241 1.26 -13.96 4.67
CA VAL A 241 1.92 -14.00 3.35
C VAL A 241 0.94 -14.49 2.30
N ASP A 242 0.33 -15.65 2.50
CA ASP A 242 -0.81 -16.17 1.74
C ASP A 242 -2.11 -15.56 2.30
N LEU A 243 -2.31 -14.27 2.00
CA LEU A 243 -3.38 -13.48 2.59
C LEU A 243 -4.77 -13.95 2.18
N LEU A 244 -4.88 -14.57 1.00
CA LEU A 244 -6.13 -15.17 0.51
C LEU A 244 -6.51 -16.44 1.28
N ALA A 245 -5.56 -17.09 1.96
CA ALA A 245 -5.82 -18.25 2.83
C ALA A 245 -6.26 -17.84 4.25
N ASN A 246 -6.20 -16.55 4.60
CA ASN A 246 -6.69 -16.06 5.88
C ASN A 246 -8.23 -15.99 5.90
N ASP A 247 -8.84 -15.87 7.08
CA ASP A 247 -10.27 -15.65 7.22
C ASP A 247 -10.65 -14.21 6.85
N LEU A 248 -11.11 -14.03 5.63
CA LEU A 248 -11.57 -12.74 5.09
C LEU A 248 -13.07 -12.50 5.33
N THR A 249 -13.75 -13.34 6.11
CA THR A 249 -15.18 -13.22 6.39
C THR A 249 -15.49 -12.46 7.67
N VAL A 250 -14.50 -12.27 8.54
CA VAL A 250 -14.68 -11.70 9.88
C VAL A 250 -14.00 -10.35 10.00
N MET A 251 -14.76 -9.34 10.44
CA MET A 251 -14.27 -8.00 10.83
C MET A 251 -13.42 -7.28 9.75
N MET A 252 -13.64 -7.59 8.46
CA MET A 252 -12.96 -6.84 7.39
C MET A 252 -13.53 -5.43 7.30
N PRO A 253 -12.68 -4.39 7.26
CA PRO A 253 -13.14 -3.03 7.04
C PRO A 253 -13.50 -2.82 5.56
N PRO A 254 -14.21 -1.75 5.22
CA PRO A 254 -14.35 -1.30 3.84
C PRO A 254 -13.02 -1.30 3.10
N CYS A 255 -12.99 -1.84 1.88
CA CYS A 255 -11.77 -2.06 1.11
C CYS A 255 -11.89 -1.48 -0.31
N TYR A 256 -10.99 -0.56 -0.67
CA TYR A 256 -10.79 -0.12 -2.04
C TYR A 256 -9.59 -0.86 -2.65
N ILE A 257 -9.76 -1.41 -3.85
CA ILE A 257 -8.73 -2.15 -4.56
C ILE A 257 -8.57 -1.54 -5.96
N ALA A 258 -7.37 -1.05 -6.29
CA ALA A 258 -7.02 -0.64 -7.64
C ALA A 258 -6.16 -1.72 -8.29
N ALA A 259 -6.61 -2.25 -9.43
CA ALA A 259 -5.90 -3.26 -10.19
C ALA A 259 -5.34 -2.69 -11.51
N ALA A 260 -4.11 -3.02 -11.86
CA ALA A 260 -3.57 -2.73 -13.19
C ALA A 260 -3.98 -3.85 -14.17
N GLY A 261 -4.56 -3.47 -15.31
CA GLY A 261 -5.16 -4.43 -16.25
C GLY A 261 -4.14 -5.30 -16.98
N LEU A 262 -2.91 -4.82 -17.13
CA LEU A 262 -1.82 -5.51 -17.83
C LEU A 262 -0.73 -6.01 -16.86
N ASP A 263 -1.11 -6.32 -15.63
CA ASP A 263 -0.25 -6.69 -14.52
C ASP A 263 -0.33 -8.21 -14.24
N SER A 264 0.81 -8.82 -13.95
CA SER A 264 0.87 -10.21 -13.51
C SER A 264 0.10 -10.47 -12.21
N LEU A 265 -0.06 -9.45 -11.33
CA LEU A 265 -0.78 -9.49 -10.06
C LEU A 265 -2.26 -9.07 -10.17
N ARG A 266 -2.77 -8.83 -11.39
CA ARG A 266 -4.17 -8.42 -11.58
C ARG A 266 -5.16 -9.40 -10.95
N ASP A 267 -4.94 -10.69 -11.14
CA ASP A 267 -5.87 -11.70 -10.65
C ASP A 267 -5.83 -11.85 -9.13
N ASP A 268 -4.73 -11.46 -8.44
CA ASP A 268 -4.69 -11.33 -6.97
C ASP A 268 -5.72 -10.31 -6.50
N SER A 269 -5.73 -9.12 -7.11
CA SER A 269 -6.68 -8.05 -6.79
C SER A 269 -8.13 -8.48 -7.04
N ARG A 270 -8.40 -9.14 -8.18
CA ARG A 270 -9.74 -9.67 -8.53
C ARG A 270 -10.20 -10.75 -7.56
N THR A 271 -9.30 -11.65 -7.17
CA THR A 271 -9.61 -12.75 -6.25
C THR A 271 -9.93 -12.21 -4.87
N LEU A 272 -9.10 -11.29 -4.34
CA LEU A 272 -9.36 -10.64 -3.05
C LEU A 272 -10.72 -9.94 -3.05
N ALA A 273 -11.02 -9.12 -4.07
CA ALA A 273 -12.29 -8.42 -4.18
C ALA A 273 -13.48 -9.39 -4.24
N THR A 274 -13.35 -10.49 -5.00
CA THR A 274 -14.39 -11.51 -5.12
C THR A 274 -14.65 -12.21 -3.78
N MET A 275 -13.60 -12.54 -3.04
CA MET A 275 -13.72 -13.19 -1.72
C MET A 275 -14.39 -12.26 -0.71
N LEU A 276 -13.94 -10.99 -0.63
CA LEU A 276 -14.55 -10.00 0.25
C LEU A 276 -16.03 -9.75 -0.08
N ALA A 277 -16.37 -9.56 -1.35
CA ALA A 277 -17.75 -9.38 -1.79
C ALA A 277 -18.62 -10.60 -1.48
N SER A 278 -18.10 -11.81 -1.70
CA SER A 278 -18.82 -13.06 -1.42
C SER A 278 -19.07 -13.26 0.08
N ALA A 279 -18.21 -12.69 0.93
CA ALA A 279 -18.40 -12.65 2.39
C ALA A 279 -19.35 -11.52 2.84
N GLY A 280 -19.89 -10.71 1.94
CA GLY A 280 -20.77 -9.58 2.26
C GLY A 280 -20.01 -8.33 2.71
N GLY A 281 -18.69 -8.25 2.48
CA GLY A 281 -17.87 -7.08 2.80
C GLY A 281 -18.15 -5.88 1.89
N ASP A 282 -17.90 -4.67 2.40
CA ASP A 282 -17.92 -3.42 1.63
C ASP A 282 -16.61 -3.30 0.83
N VAL A 283 -16.65 -3.67 -0.45
CA VAL A 283 -15.49 -3.65 -1.33
C VAL A 283 -15.80 -2.95 -2.63
N GLU A 284 -14.93 -2.04 -3.03
CA GLU A 284 -14.88 -1.44 -4.36
C GLU A 284 -13.60 -1.87 -5.06
N ILE A 285 -13.72 -2.48 -6.24
CA ILE A 285 -12.56 -2.79 -7.10
C ILE A 285 -12.67 -1.97 -8.38
N GLU A 286 -11.55 -1.34 -8.74
CA GLU A 286 -11.41 -0.65 -10.02
C GLU A 286 -10.22 -1.22 -10.79
N GLU A 287 -10.45 -1.55 -12.05
CA GLU A 287 -9.40 -2.03 -12.94
C GLU A 287 -9.09 -0.98 -14.00
N PHE A 288 -7.82 -0.61 -14.08
CA PHE A 288 -7.26 0.30 -15.10
C PHE A 288 -6.72 -0.55 -16.25
N PRO A 289 -7.45 -0.68 -17.37
CA PRO A 289 -7.28 -1.80 -18.30
C PRO A 289 -5.99 -1.78 -19.12
N ASP A 290 -5.39 -0.61 -19.30
CA ASP A 290 -4.31 -0.35 -20.26
C ASP A 290 -3.00 0.14 -19.60
N VAL A 291 -2.85 -0.13 -18.31
CA VAL A 291 -1.65 0.20 -17.52
C VAL A 291 -0.99 -1.07 -16.97
N ILE A 292 0.31 -0.96 -16.71
CA ILE A 292 1.15 -2.02 -16.13
C ILE A 292 1.31 -1.85 -14.63
N HIS A 293 1.96 -2.82 -13.98
CA HIS A 293 2.30 -2.77 -12.56
C HIS A 293 3.04 -1.48 -12.17
N GLY A 294 2.83 -0.99 -10.95
CA GLY A 294 3.49 0.21 -10.43
C GLY A 294 3.00 1.53 -11.03
N PHE A 295 1.90 1.54 -11.76
CA PHE A 295 1.41 2.73 -12.47
C PHE A 295 1.12 3.93 -11.55
N LEU A 296 0.86 3.72 -10.27
CA LEU A 296 0.52 4.76 -9.30
C LEU A 296 1.61 5.84 -9.16
N HIS A 297 2.89 5.48 -9.35
CA HIS A 297 4.02 6.41 -9.34
C HIS A 297 3.93 7.48 -10.43
N HIS A 298 3.22 7.23 -11.50
CA HIS A 298 3.31 7.99 -12.73
C HIS A 298 2.28 9.11 -12.86
N SER A 299 1.71 9.60 -11.75
CA SER A 299 0.67 10.64 -11.73
C SER A 299 1.09 11.97 -12.40
N ARG A 300 2.39 12.19 -12.67
CA ARG A 300 2.85 13.33 -13.49
C ARG A 300 2.42 13.22 -14.96
N MET A 301 2.36 12.01 -15.51
CA MET A 301 2.17 11.77 -16.93
C MET A 301 0.96 10.89 -17.27
N LEU A 302 0.37 10.21 -16.27
CA LEU A 302 -0.63 9.17 -16.44
C LEU A 302 -1.94 9.54 -15.73
N ASP A 303 -3.03 9.66 -16.49
CA ASP A 303 -4.36 9.95 -15.95
C ASP A 303 -4.84 8.82 -15.04
N ALA A 304 -4.67 7.57 -15.43
CA ALA A 304 -5.04 6.41 -14.63
C ALA A 304 -4.45 6.44 -13.20
N ALA A 305 -3.22 6.94 -13.05
CA ALA A 305 -2.61 7.11 -11.73
C ALA A 305 -3.27 8.23 -10.92
N ARG A 306 -3.66 9.32 -11.59
CA ARG A 306 -4.40 10.42 -10.95
C ARG A 306 -5.80 9.99 -10.52
N ASP A 307 -6.46 9.22 -11.38
CA ASP A 307 -7.82 8.71 -11.15
C ASP A 307 -7.82 7.69 -10.01
N ALA A 308 -6.88 6.75 -9.98
CA ALA A 308 -6.75 5.78 -8.88
C ALA A 308 -6.57 6.47 -7.52
N LEU A 309 -5.70 7.49 -7.44
CA LEU A 309 -5.51 8.27 -6.21
C LEU A 309 -6.76 9.09 -5.84
N ALA A 310 -7.48 9.63 -6.83
CA ALA A 310 -8.70 10.38 -6.60
C ALA A 310 -9.84 9.46 -6.09
N HIS A 311 -10.08 8.34 -6.75
CA HIS A 311 -11.14 7.40 -6.39
C HIS A 311 -10.89 6.73 -5.05
N ALA A 312 -9.64 6.31 -4.74
CA ALA A 312 -9.26 5.85 -3.41
C ALA A 312 -9.52 6.91 -2.33
N SER A 313 -9.27 8.19 -2.66
CA SER A 313 -9.53 9.30 -1.74
C SER A 313 -11.02 9.57 -1.55
N ASP A 314 -11.83 9.44 -2.60
CA ASP A 314 -13.30 9.56 -2.52
C ASP A 314 -13.88 8.42 -1.69
N PHE A 315 -13.40 7.19 -1.91
CA PHE A 315 -13.75 6.04 -1.09
C PHE A 315 -13.44 6.29 0.38
N PHE A 316 -12.20 6.71 0.70
CA PHE A 316 -11.80 7.03 2.06
C PHE A 316 -12.71 8.08 2.70
N ARG A 317 -12.96 9.21 2.03
CA ARG A 317 -13.83 10.27 2.55
C ARG A 317 -15.24 9.81 2.81
N SER A 318 -15.78 8.93 1.96
CA SER A 318 -17.14 8.42 2.10
C SER A 318 -17.31 7.46 3.28
N ARG A 319 -16.27 6.70 3.64
CA ARG A 319 -16.28 5.67 4.71
C ARG A 319 -15.67 6.16 6.02
N VAL A 320 -14.59 6.92 5.95
CA VAL A 320 -13.75 7.31 7.10
C VAL A 320 -13.86 8.80 7.42
N GLY A 321 -14.10 9.64 6.42
CA GLY A 321 -14.06 11.11 6.55
C GLY A 321 -15.12 11.72 7.48
N LYS A 322 -16.23 11.02 7.76
CA LYS A 322 -17.27 11.49 8.70
C LYS A 322 -16.96 11.00 10.10
N ALA A 323 -16.88 11.92 11.07
CA ALA A 323 -16.81 11.54 12.48
C ALA A 323 -18.02 10.64 12.82
N PRO A 324 -17.83 9.54 13.57
CA PRO A 324 -18.96 8.75 14.05
C PRO A 324 -19.91 9.67 14.83
N ALA A 325 -21.22 9.56 14.57
CA ALA A 325 -22.23 10.29 15.33
C ALA A 325 -22.01 9.99 16.82
N SER A 326 -21.81 11.03 17.64
CA SER A 326 -21.69 10.86 19.08
C SER A 326 -22.99 10.22 19.59
N THR A 327 -22.91 8.99 20.07
CA THR A 327 -24.00 8.35 20.80
C THR A 327 -24.12 9.09 22.14
N GLN A 328 -24.89 10.17 22.16
CA GLN A 328 -25.34 10.74 23.42
C GLN A 328 -26.30 9.71 24.03
N GLN A 329 -25.80 8.88 24.92
CA GLN A 329 -26.66 8.18 25.88
C GLN A 329 -27.28 9.24 26.80
N THR A 330 -28.52 9.59 26.50
CA THR A 330 -29.36 10.31 27.45
C THR A 330 -29.64 9.37 28.60
N ILE A 331 -28.92 9.56 29.73
CA ILE A 331 -29.28 8.92 30.98
C ILE A 331 -30.53 9.64 31.47
N GLU A 332 -31.71 9.09 31.23
CA GLU A 332 -32.92 9.46 31.95
C GLU A 332 -32.79 8.98 33.39
N ILE A 333 -32.51 9.92 34.29
CA ILE A 333 -32.62 9.69 35.74
C ILE A 333 -34.10 9.79 36.05
N THR A 334 -34.80 8.68 36.14
CA THR A 334 -36.10 8.61 36.75
C THR A 334 -35.93 8.72 38.25
N THR A 335 -36.26 9.90 38.78
CA THR A 335 -36.52 10.08 40.22
C THR A 335 -37.94 9.60 40.49
N GLU A 336 -38.09 8.44 41.08
CA GLU A 336 -39.35 8.06 41.76
C GLU A 336 -39.40 8.75 43.14
N GLU A 337 -40.52 9.47 43.33
CA GLU A 337 -40.99 9.94 44.64
C GLU A 337 -41.71 8.84 45.40
#